data_5c1171cea09f9cd65497c03d1701ef8d
#
_entry.id   5c1171cea09f9cd65497c03d1701ef8d
#
_cell.length_a   1.000
_cell.length_b   1.000
_cell.length_c   1.000
_cell.angle_alpha   90.00
_cell.angle_beta   90.00
_cell.angle_gamma   90.00
#
_symmetry.space_group_name_H-M   'P 1'
#
loop_
_entity.id
_entity.type
_entity.pdbx_description
1 polymer ?
#
loop_
_entity_poly.entity_id
_entity_poly.type
_entity_poly.pdbx_seq_one_letter_code
_entity_poly.pdbx_strand_id
1 'polypeptide(L)'
;LNIHYYKKLQVRPNMLYRWLNYQQFVRNAQMRASNRTRLYSQYRQEQVQEKLSQLGIFSYLDLQYAPKDTTAVCDTLNVTMQATFAKPLDAELELNVVTKSNDQTGPGASFGVTRNNVFGGGESWNVKLKGSYEWQTGGGEKSSLMNSWEMGVSTSLTFPRVVFPHWGKREFDFPATTTFRRSEERRVGKECRSR
;
A
#
# COMPACT_ATOMS: atom_id res chain seq x y z
N LEU A 1 9.71 -25.03 4.37
CA LEU A 1 10.30 -23.70 4.24
C LEU A 1 11.17 -23.45 5.47
N ASN A 2 12.48 -23.29 5.27
CA ASN A 2 13.39 -22.88 6.34
C ASN A 2 13.58 -21.37 6.21
N ILE A 3 13.25 -20.62 7.26
CA ILE A 3 13.41 -19.17 7.27
C ILE A 3 14.57 -18.83 8.21
N HIS A 4 15.65 -18.30 7.63
CA HIS A 4 16.78 -17.77 8.39
C HIS A 4 16.67 -16.26 8.43
N TYR A 5 16.72 -15.66 9.62
CA TYR A 5 16.63 -14.21 9.80
C TYR A 5 17.63 -13.73 10.85
N TYR A 6 18.25 -12.59 10.57
CA TYR A 6 19.24 -11.98 11.47
C TYR A 6 18.60 -11.07 12.56
N LYS A 7 17.36 -10.60 12.31
CA LYS A 7 16.57 -9.77 13.21
C LYS A 7 15.17 -10.34 13.31
N LYS A 8 14.37 -9.82 14.26
CA LYS A 8 12.96 -10.22 14.42
C LYS A 8 12.22 -10.16 13.10
N LEU A 9 11.60 -11.27 12.70
CA LEU A 9 10.78 -11.35 11.49
C LEU A 9 9.59 -10.40 11.60
N GLN A 10 9.50 -9.44 10.67
CA GLN A 10 8.45 -8.40 10.68
C GLN A 10 7.17 -8.83 9.97
N VAL A 11 7.18 -9.98 9.31
CA VAL A 11 6.04 -10.51 8.56
C VAL A 11 5.57 -11.83 9.15
N ARG A 12 4.27 -12.09 8.99
CA ARG A 12 3.71 -13.39 9.39
C ARG A 12 4.19 -14.48 8.44
N PRO A 13 4.74 -15.60 8.93
CA PRO A 13 5.19 -16.71 8.07
C PRO A 13 4.10 -17.18 7.09
N ASN A 14 2.85 -17.25 7.55
CA ASN A 14 1.71 -17.66 6.74
C ASN A 14 1.46 -16.73 5.54
N MET A 15 1.86 -15.47 5.62
CA MET A 15 1.78 -14.55 4.50
C MET A 15 2.79 -14.94 3.42
N LEU A 16 4.04 -15.20 3.77
CA LEU A 16 5.07 -15.67 2.84
C LEU A 16 4.68 -17.00 2.20
N TYR A 17 4.17 -17.96 2.98
CA TYR A 17 3.65 -19.21 2.44
C TYR A 17 2.54 -18.99 1.43
N ARG A 18 1.61 -18.09 1.70
CA ARG A 18 0.51 -17.78 0.78
C ARG A 18 1.03 -17.23 -0.54
N TRP A 19 1.99 -16.32 -0.52
CA TRP A 19 2.50 -15.70 -1.74
C TRP A 19 3.46 -16.60 -2.51
N LEU A 20 4.33 -17.34 -1.85
CA LEU A 20 5.23 -18.31 -2.48
C LEU A 20 4.48 -19.54 -3.03
N ASN A 21 3.46 -19.99 -2.32
CA ASN A 21 2.60 -21.10 -2.74
C ASN A 21 1.32 -20.65 -3.46
N TYR A 22 1.20 -19.38 -3.81
CA TYR A 22 0.03 -18.81 -4.47
C TYR A 22 -0.51 -19.64 -5.62
N GLN A 23 0.34 -20.39 -6.27
CA GLN A 23 -0.01 -21.22 -7.41
C GLN A 23 -0.58 -22.60 -7.06
N GLN A 24 -0.31 -23.09 -5.86
CA GLN A 24 -0.93 -24.35 -5.44
C GLN A 24 -2.41 -24.16 -5.07
N PHE A 25 -2.81 -22.98 -4.61
CA PHE A 25 -4.18 -22.71 -4.16
C PHE A 25 -5.16 -22.41 -5.30
N VAL A 26 -4.73 -21.69 -6.33
CA VAL A 26 -5.63 -21.25 -7.42
C VAL A 26 -6.11 -22.40 -8.29
N ARG A 27 -5.34 -23.46 -8.43
CA ARG A 27 -5.64 -24.56 -9.35
C ARG A 27 -6.11 -25.84 -8.70
N ASN A 28 -6.03 -26.00 -7.39
CA ASN A 28 -6.39 -27.25 -6.71
C ASN A 28 -7.89 -27.59 -6.75
N ALA A 29 -8.77 -26.65 -7.09
CA ALA A 29 -10.18 -26.94 -7.27
C ALA A 29 -10.47 -27.68 -8.59
N GLN A 30 -9.69 -27.43 -9.63
CA GLN A 30 -9.91 -28.01 -10.97
C GLN A 30 -8.89 -29.06 -11.40
N MET A 31 -7.73 -29.16 -10.72
CA MET A 31 -6.61 -30.00 -11.16
C MET A 31 -6.16 -31.07 -10.16
N ARG A 32 -7.04 -31.59 -9.31
CA ARG A 32 -6.73 -32.79 -8.53
C ARG A 32 -6.41 -34.01 -9.40
N ALA A 33 -6.66 -33.95 -10.69
CA ALA A 33 -6.42 -35.02 -11.66
C ALA A 33 -5.10 -34.92 -12.44
N SER A 34 -4.30 -33.85 -12.32
CA SER A 34 -3.07 -33.70 -13.11
C SER A 34 -1.90 -33.27 -12.24
N ASN A 35 -0.85 -34.09 -12.25
CA ASN A 35 0.44 -33.87 -11.57
C ASN A 35 1.23 -32.67 -12.14
N ARG A 36 0.65 -31.95 -13.12
CA ARG A 36 1.29 -30.80 -13.83
C ARG A 36 1.35 -29.50 -13.04
N THR A 37 0.77 -29.43 -11.83
CA THR A 37 0.67 -28.20 -11.03
C THR A 37 1.95 -27.81 -10.31
N ARG A 38 2.97 -28.64 -10.33
CA ARG A 38 4.24 -28.43 -9.64
C ARG A 38 5.41 -28.07 -10.56
N LEU A 39 5.15 -27.90 -11.85
CA LEU A 39 6.22 -27.56 -12.79
C LEU A 39 6.64 -26.11 -12.62
N TYR A 40 7.96 -25.91 -12.64
CA TYR A 40 8.56 -24.59 -12.70
C TYR A 40 8.15 -23.86 -13.98
N SER A 41 7.92 -22.56 -13.87
CA SER A 41 7.69 -21.67 -14.99
C SER A 41 8.31 -20.31 -14.66
N GLN A 42 9.16 -19.79 -15.52
CA GLN A 42 9.77 -18.49 -15.38
C GLN A 42 8.74 -17.37 -15.28
N TYR A 43 7.72 -17.40 -16.13
CA TYR A 43 6.60 -16.45 -16.07
C TYR A 43 5.95 -16.35 -14.68
N ARG A 44 5.86 -17.49 -14.02
CA ARG A 44 5.29 -17.54 -12.66
C ARG A 44 6.22 -17.01 -11.60
N GLN A 45 7.52 -17.25 -11.75
CA GLN A 45 8.54 -16.68 -10.87
C GLN A 45 8.46 -15.15 -10.92
N GLU A 46 8.44 -14.58 -12.11
CA GLU A 46 8.31 -13.13 -12.33
C GLU A 46 7.04 -12.57 -11.71
N GLN A 47 5.90 -13.22 -11.89
CA GLN A 47 4.63 -12.80 -11.26
C GLN A 47 4.69 -12.83 -9.72
N VAL A 48 5.29 -13.84 -9.13
CA VAL A 48 5.42 -13.94 -7.67
C VAL A 48 6.35 -12.84 -7.15
N GLN A 49 7.47 -12.62 -7.83
CA GLN A 49 8.43 -11.57 -7.49
C GLN A 49 7.80 -10.18 -7.60
N GLU A 50 7.06 -9.90 -8.67
CA GLU A 50 6.34 -8.65 -8.86
C GLU A 50 5.30 -8.43 -7.76
N LYS A 51 4.46 -9.41 -7.48
CA LYS A 51 3.43 -9.32 -6.43
C LYS A 51 4.01 -9.10 -5.05
N LEU A 52 5.11 -9.78 -4.71
CA LEU A 52 5.80 -9.58 -3.44
C LEU A 52 6.44 -8.18 -3.35
N SER A 53 7.00 -7.68 -4.46
CA SER A 53 7.56 -6.32 -4.53
C SER A 53 6.48 -5.25 -4.37
N GLN A 54 5.30 -5.45 -4.95
CA GLN A 54 4.15 -4.54 -4.83
C GLN A 54 3.59 -4.42 -3.41
N LEU A 55 3.90 -5.36 -2.52
CA LEU A 55 3.50 -5.26 -1.11
C LEU A 55 4.17 -4.08 -0.37
N GLY A 56 5.24 -3.50 -0.91
CA GLY A 56 5.96 -2.38 -0.29
C GLY A 56 6.63 -2.70 1.04
N ILE A 57 6.74 -3.99 1.39
CA ILE A 57 7.38 -4.45 2.63
C ILE A 57 8.88 -4.63 2.45
N PHE A 58 9.28 -4.97 1.23
CA PHE A 58 10.66 -5.28 0.89
C PHE A 58 11.29 -4.13 0.11
N SER A 59 12.49 -3.71 0.52
CA SER A 59 13.33 -2.80 -0.26
C SER A 59 14.15 -3.53 -1.31
N TYR A 60 14.44 -4.81 -1.05
CA TYR A 60 15.10 -5.70 -1.97
C TYR A 60 14.46 -7.09 -1.87
N LEU A 61 14.23 -7.72 -3.01
CA LEU A 61 13.68 -9.05 -3.09
C LEU A 61 14.28 -9.77 -4.30
N ASP A 62 14.87 -10.94 -4.05
CA ASP A 62 15.39 -11.83 -5.08
C ASP A 62 14.93 -13.26 -4.81
N LEU A 63 14.49 -13.94 -5.87
CA LEU A 63 14.06 -15.33 -5.86
C LEU A 63 14.96 -16.15 -6.76
N GLN A 64 15.78 -16.98 -6.16
CA GLN A 64 16.71 -17.87 -6.85
C GLN A 64 16.17 -19.29 -6.86
N TYR A 65 16.17 -19.89 -8.02
CA TYR A 65 15.79 -21.28 -8.24
C TYR A 65 17.04 -22.08 -8.64
N ALA A 66 17.40 -23.06 -7.84
CA ALA A 66 18.53 -23.92 -8.10
C ALA A 66 18.09 -25.39 -8.06
N PRO A 67 18.65 -26.27 -8.93
CA PRO A 67 18.38 -27.69 -8.83
C PRO A 67 18.85 -28.22 -7.47
N LYS A 68 18.08 -29.14 -6.91
CA LYS A 68 18.42 -29.75 -5.62
C LYS A 68 19.65 -30.62 -5.71
N ASP A 69 19.78 -31.35 -6.80
CA ASP A 69 20.92 -32.25 -7.10
C ASP A 69 21.53 -31.88 -8.43
N THR A 70 22.85 -32.06 -8.54
CA THR A 70 23.65 -31.82 -9.76
C THR A 70 23.60 -32.98 -10.75
N THR A 71 22.81 -34.01 -10.52
CA THR A 71 22.63 -35.13 -11.42
C THR A 71 21.80 -34.74 -12.65
N ALA A 72 22.08 -35.40 -13.78
CA ALA A 72 21.52 -35.05 -15.10
C ALA A 72 19.99 -35.05 -15.18
N VAL A 73 19.29 -35.65 -14.22
CA VAL A 73 17.81 -35.66 -14.12
C VAL A 73 17.40 -35.18 -12.73
N CYS A 74 17.26 -33.87 -12.57
CA CYS A 74 16.79 -33.28 -11.32
C CYS A 74 15.34 -32.79 -11.47
N ASP A 75 14.39 -33.46 -10.81
CA ASP A 75 12.97 -33.13 -10.84
C ASP A 75 12.57 -32.11 -9.77
N THR A 76 13.52 -31.69 -8.93
CA THR A 76 13.23 -30.84 -7.77
C THR A 76 14.10 -29.58 -7.77
N LEU A 77 13.46 -28.44 -7.62
CA LEU A 77 14.14 -27.15 -7.46
C LEU A 77 14.05 -26.67 -6.01
N ASN A 78 15.18 -26.18 -5.50
CA ASN A 78 15.23 -25.40 -4.26
C ASN A 78 14.96 -23.94 -4.58
N VAL A 79 14.09 -23.31 -3.82
CA VAL A 79 13.79 -21.88 -3.93
C VAL A 79 14.43 -21.17 -2.75
N THR A 80 15.35 -20.25 -3.04
CA THR A 80 15.97 -19.38 -2.04
C THR A 80 15.45 -17.96 -2.25
N MET A 81 14.82 -17.41 -1.22
CA MET A 81 14.37 -16.03 -1.20
C MET A 81 15.32 -15.19 -0.36
N GLN A 82 15.95 -14.21 -0.99
CA GLN A 82 16.74 -13.18 -0.32
C GLN A 82 15.92 -11.89 -0.30
N ALA A 83 15.67 -11.34 0.90
CA ALA A 83 14.88 -10.15 1.03
C ALA A 83 15.38 -9.24 2.14
N THR A 84 15.34 -7.94 1.89
CA THR A 84 15.59 -6.90 2.88
C THR A 84 14.32 -6.12 3.13
N PHE A 85 13.95 -5.93 4.40
CA PHE A 85 12.76 -5.18 4.74
C PHE A 85 12.94 -3.68 4.48
N ALA A 86 11.91 -3.04 3.94
CA ALA A 86 11.80 -1.59 3.84
C ALA A 86 11.59 -0.97 5.24
N LYS A 87 11.81 0.33 5.35
CA LYS A 87 11.50 1.07 6.58
C LYS A 87 10.00 1.01 6.85
N PRO A 88 9.58 0.66 8.07
CA PRO A 88 8.15 0.49 8.36
C PRO A 88 7.41 1.81 8.51
N LEU A 89 8.11 2.92 8.74
CA LEU A 89 7.55 4.23 8.97
C LEU A 89 8.08 5.22 7.93
N ASP A 90 7.17 5.95 7.31
CA ASP A 90 7.46 7.06 6.42
C ASP A 90 6.67 8.29 6.85
N ALA A 91 7.33 9.45 6.84
CA ALA A 91 6.73 10.72 7.24
C ALA A 91 6.98 11.75 6.14
N GLU A 92 5.93 12.47 5.77
CA GLU A 92 5.90 13.47 4.72
C GLU A 92 5.41 14.79 5.29
N LEU A 93 6.15 15.87 5.03
CA LEU A 93 5.75 17.23 5.31
C LEU A 93 5.72 18.01 4.00
N GLU A 94 4.57 18.58 3.69
CA GLU A 94 4.37 19.41 2.51
C GLU A 94 3.93 20.79 2.93
N LEU A 95 4.61 21.81 2.40
CA LEU A 95 4.26 23.22 2.55
C LEU A 95 3.91 23.77 1.18
N ASN A 96 2.77 24.43 1.08
CA ASN A 96 2.30 25.01 -0.17
C ASN A 96 1.71 26.40 0.04
N VAL A 97 1.62 27.15 -1.04
CA VAL A 97 0.87 28.41 -1.11
C VAL A 97 -0.23 28.21 -2.15
N VAL A 98 -1.45 28.48 -1.75
CA VAL A 98 -2.62 28.36 -2.61
C VAL A 98 -3.10 29.75 -3.01
N THR A 99 -3.25 29.97 -4.30
CA THR A 99 -3.89 31.18 -4.85
C THR A 99 -5.13 30.75 -5.63
N LYS A 100 -6.26 31.32 -5.30
CA LYS A 100 -7.54 31.04 -5.94
C LYS A 100 -7.94 32.17 -6.87
N SER A 101 -8.77 31.89 -7.85
CA SER A 101 -9.28 32.86 -8.82
C SER A 101 -10.19 33.95 -8.24
N ASN A 102 -10.58 33.82 -6.99
CA ASN A 102 -11.37 34.81 -6.24
C ASN A 102 -10.49 35.75 -5.38
N ASP A 103 -9.22 35.94 -5.77
CA ASP A 103 -8.25 36.77 -5.06
C ASP A 103 -7.96 36.37 -3.62
N GLN A 104 -8.19 35.10 -3.30
CA GLN A 104 -7.78 34.52 -2.02
C GLN A 104 -6.42 33.84 -2.19
N THR A 105 -5.50 34.19 -1.31
CA THR A 105 -4.16 33.61 -1.25
C THR A 105 -3.83 33.23 0.19
N GLY A 106 -3.12 32.13 0.37
CA GLY A 106 -2.66 31.79 1.72
C GLY A 106 -1.78 30.55 1.76
N PRO A 107 -1.06 30.38 2.87
CA PRO A 107 -0.24 29.20 3.11
C PRO A 107 -1.10 28.00 3.45
N GLY A 108 -0.63 26.85 2.99
CA GLY A 108 -1.13 25.55 3.39
C GLY A 108 0.01 24.67 3.87
N ALA A 109 -0.30 23.77 4.77
CA ALA A 109 0.61 22.74 5.23
C ALA A 109 -0.11 21.38 5.30
N SER A 110 0.59 20.33 4.94
CA SER A 110 0.10 18.98 5.20
C SER A 110 1.20 18.12 5.82
N PHE A 111 0.81 17.31 6.79
CA PHE A 111 1.68 16.35 7.45
C PHE A 111 1.08 14.96 7.32
N GLY A 112 1.84 14.06 6.71
CA GLY A 112 1.46 12.67 6.49
C GLY A 112 2.37 11.71 7.24
N VAL A 113 1.80 10.66 7.80
CA VAL A 113 2.55 9.53 8.35
C VAL A 113 1.98 8.25 7.78
N THR A 114 2.83 7.45 7.17
CA THR A 114 2.50 6.15 6.64
C THR A 114 3.26 5.07 7.41
N ARG A 115 2.53 4.12 7.95
CA ARG A 115 3.11 2.94 8.56
C ARG A 115 2.80 1.73 7.69
N ASN A 116 3.85 1.13 7.16
CA ASN A 116 3.78 -0.08 6.36
C ASN A 116 3.83 -1.32 7.24
N ASN A 117 3.15 -2.38 6.80
CA ASN A 117 3.14 -3.69 7.45
C ASN A 117 2.65 -3.66 8.90
N VAL A 118 1.54 -2.96 9.14
CA VAL A 118 1.00 -2.71 10.50
C VAL A 118 0.70 -4.01 11.24
N PHE A 119 0.10 -4.99 10.56
CA PHE A 119 -0.30 -6.28 11.14
C PHE A 119 0.56 -7.46 10.68
N GLY A 120 1.63 -7.21 9.90
CA GLY A 120 2.54 -8.25 9.41
C GLY A 120 2.04 -9.01 8.18
N GLY A 121 1.05 -8.49 7.47
CA GLY A 121 0.48 -9.07 6.25
C GLY A 121 0.59 -8.17 5.01
N GLY A 122 1.35 -7.05 5.10
CA GLY A 122 1.51 -6.09 4.02
C GLY A 122 0.49 -4.95 4.05
N GLU A 123 -0.23 -4.81 5.15
CA GLU A 123 -1.18 -3.72 5.30
C GLU A 123 -0.45 -2.39 5.49
N SER A 124 -0.95 -1.31 4.89
CA SER A 124 -0.45 0.05 5.11
C SER A 124 -1.51 0.93 5.76
N TRP A 125 -1.10 1.66 6.76
CA TRP A 125 -1.92 2.66 7.44
C TRP A 125 -1.33 4.04 7.24
N ASN A 126 -2.11 4.94 6.64
CA ASN A 126 -1.75 6.32 6.40
C ASN A 126 -2.66 7.26 7.19
N VAL A 127 -2.06 8.25 7.80
CA VAL A 127 -2.77 9.37 8.46
C VAL A 127 -2.22 10.66 7.87
N LYS A 128 -3.10 11.52 7.36
CA LYS A 128 -2.71 12.83 6.80
C LYS A 128 -3.53 13.94 7.48
N LEU A 129 -2.81 14.92 7.98
CA LEU A 129 -3.33 16.17 8.51
C LEU A 129 -3.10 17.26 7.47
N LYS A 130 -4.10 18.10 7.25
CA LYS A 130 -4.01 19.28 6.38
C LYS A 130 -4.43 20.50 7.16
N GLY A 131 -3.79 21.63 6.87
CA GLY A 131 -4.22 22.93 7.37
C GLY A 131 -3.94 23.99 6.31
N SER A 132 -4.88 24.89 6.08
CA SER A 132 -4.66 26.08 5.24
C SER A 132 -5.32 27.29 5.86
N TYR A 133 -4.71 28.43 5.62
CA TYR A 133 -5.24 29.71 6.00
C TYR A 133 -5.22 30.62 4.78
N GLU A 134 -6.35 31.22 4.45
CA GLU A 134 -6.52 32.04 3.26
C GLU A 134 -7.02 33.44 3.65
N TRP A 135 -6.43 34.45 3.04
CA TRP A 135 -6.90 35.83 3.13
C TRP A 135 -7.14 36.41 1.75
N GLN A 136 -7.97 37.42 1.68
CA GLN A 136 -8.26 38.13 0.44
C GLN A 136 -7.16 39.16 0.15
N THR A 137 -6.56 39.11 -1.03
CA THR A 137 -5.45 39.98 -1.47
C THR A 137 -5.89 41.12 -2.38
N GLY A 138 -7.10 41.03 -2.99
CA GLY A 138 -7.63 42.01 -3.92
C GLY A 138 -8.97 42.59 -3.46
N GLY A 139 -9.08 43.89 -3.35
CA GLY A 139 -10.34 44.55 -3.10
C GLY A 139 -10.21 45.95 -2.51
N GLY A 140 -10.78 46.93 -3.22
CA GLY A 140 -10.86 48.29 -2.77
C GLY A 140 -11.62 48.46 -1.44
N GLU A 141 -11.60 49.60 -0.90
CA GLU A 141 -11.95 50.20 0.40
C GLU A 141 -13.10 49.65 1.24
N LYS A 142 -13.77 48.56 0.80
CA LYS A 142 -14.91 47.94 1.53
C LYS A 142 -14.85 46.39 1.61
N SER A 143 -13.74 45.77 1.25
CA SER A 143 -13.62 44.30 1.44
C SER A 143 -13.35 44.03 2.92
N SER A 144 -14.37 43.63 3.64
CA SER A 144 -14.18 42.98 4.92
C SER A 144 -13.24 41.80 4.67
N LEU A 145 -12.06 41.83 5.27
CA LEU A 145 -11.03 40.80 5.16
C LEU A 145 -11.67 39.43 5.44
N MET A 146 -12.06 38.74 4.37
CA MET A 146 -12.63 37.41 4.47
C MET A 146 -11.50 36.42 4.67
N ASN A 147 -11.18 36.17 5.91
CA ASN A 147 -10.23 35.17 6.30
C ASN A 147 -10.97 33.84 6.40
N SER A 148 -10.47 32.82 5.73
CA SER A 148 -10.95 31.46 5.89
C SER A 148 -9.82 30.55 6.34
N TRP A 149 -10.15 29.59 7.18
CA TRP A 149 -9.21 28.55 7.53
C TRP A 149 -9.87 27.20 7.33
N GLU A 150 -9.08 26.26 6.92
CA GLU A 150 -9.48 24.90 6.65
C GLU A 150 -8.56 23.95 7.40
N MET A 151 -9.15 23.00 8.08
CA MET A 151 -8.43 21.90 8.71
C MET A 151 -9.05 20.58 8.26
N GLY A 152 -8.20 19.63 7.93
CA GLY A 152 -8.61 18.31 7.48
C GLY A 152 -7.79 17.22 8.13
N VAL A 153 -8.46 16.13 8.47
CA VAL A 153 -7.84 14.90 8.95
C VAL A 153 -8.32 13.76 8.05
N SER A 154 -7.40 13.00 7.51
CA SER A 154 -7.74 11.81 6.76
C SER A 154 -6.95 10.62 7.26
N THR A 155 -7.60 9.48 7.30
CA THR A 155 -6.96 8.20 7.61
C THR A 155 -7.35 7.17 6.58
N SER A 156 -6.40 6.32 6.17
CA SER A 156 -6.66 5.22 5.26
C SER A 156 -5.90 3.98 5.68
N LEU A 157 -6.59 2.85 5.61
CA LEU A 157 -6.04 1.53 5.87
C LEU A 157 -6.20 0.69 4.61
N THR A 158 -5.09 0.28 4.02
CA THR A 158 -5.05 -0.49 2.78
C THR A 158 -4.57 -1.91 3.05
N PHE A 159 -5.33 -2.88 2.59
CA PHE A 159 -4.99 -4.30 2.62
C PHE A 159 -4.58 -4.75 1.21
N PRO A 160 -3.47 -5.48 1.03
CA PRO A 160 -3.04 -6.01 -0.27
C PRO A 160 -3.84 -7.26 -0.66
N ARG A 161 -5.13 -7.27 -0.36
CA ARG A 161 -6.05 -8.36 -0.67
C ARG A 161 -7.49 -7.88 -0.61
N VAL A 162 -8.40 -8.60 -1.23
CA VAL A 162 -9.83 -8.37 -1.05
C VAL A 162 -10.25 -8.88 0.33
N VAL A 163 -10.71 -7.96 1.18
CA VAL A 163 -11.18 -8.26 2.54
C VAL A 163 -12.69 -8.47 2.56
N PHE A 164 -13.42 -7.74 1.71
CA PHE A 164 -14.88 -7.79 1.64
C PHE A 164 -15.38 -7.50 0.21
N PRO A 165 -16.42 -8.16 -0.29
CA PRO A 165 -17.20 -9.24 0.31
C PRO A 165 -16.50 -10.61 0.22
N HIS A 166 -16.72 -11.44 1.22
CA HIS A 166 -16.13 -12.79 1.35
C HIS A 166 -16.83 -13.84 0.45
N TRP A 167 -17.37 -13.39 -0.67
CA TRP A 167 -18.09 -14.24 -1.63
C TRP A 167 -17.11 -15.02 -2.51
N GLY A 168 -16.81 -16.22 -2.07
CA GLY A 168 -16.05 -17.21 -2.81
C GLY A 168 -14.54 -17.00 -2.73
N LYS A 169 -13.83 -18.11 -2.73
CA LYS A 169 -12.37 -18.18 -2.86
C LYS A 169 -11.94 -17.88 -4.30
N ARG A 170 -12.36 -16.74 -4.85
CA ARG A 170 -11.87 -16.29 -6.14
C ARG A 170 -10.54 -15.60 -5.91
N GLU A 171 -9.48 -16.28 -6.23
CA GLU A 171 -8.18 -15.67 -6.39
C GLU A 171 -8.20 -14.95 -7.74
N PHE A 172 -8.05 -13.64 -7.69
CA PHE A 172 -7.96 -12.84 -8.89
C PHE A 172 -6.55 -12.95 -9.45
N ASP A 173 -6.42 -13.08 -10.77
CA ASP A 173 -5.13 -13.10 -11.47
C ASP A 173 -4.41 -11.74 -11.42
N PHE A 174 -5.12 -10.70 -10.99
CA PHE A 174 -4.58 -9.35 -10.85
C PHE A 174 -4.49 -8.95 -9.36
N PRO A 175 -3.57 -8.06 -9.01
CA PRO A 175 -3.42 -7.57 -7.64
C PRO A 175 -4.68 -6.77 -7.25
N ALA A 176 -5.44 -7.31 -6.31
CA ALA A 176 -6.62 -6.67 -5.78
C ALA A 176 -6.34 -6.15 -4.37
N THR A 177 -6.68 -4.89 -4.12
CA THR A 177 -6.51 -4.24 -2.82
C THR A 177 -7.85 -3.78 -2.27
N THR A 178 -7.95 -3.72 -0.94
CA THR A 178 -9.11 -3.13 -0.25
C THR A 178 -8.63 -1.97 0.58
N THR A 179 -9.16 -0.78 0.32
CA THR A 179 -8.81 0.43 1.07
C THR A 179 -10.04 0.97 1.81
N PHE A 180 -9.91 1.09 3.12
CA PHE A 180 -10.86 1.80 3.97
C PHE A 180 -10.30 3.19 4.19
N ARG A 181 -11.08 4.22 3.80
CA ARG A 181 -10.69 5.62 3.96
C ARG A 181 -11.77 6.40 4.67
N ARG A 182 -11.37 7.22 5.64
CA ARG A 182 -12.19 8.23 6.26
C ARG A 182 -11.47 9.57 6.20
N SER A 183 -12.20 10.63 5.82
CA SER A 183 -11.69 12.00 5.85
C SER A 183 -12.75 12.91 6.46
N GLU A 184 -12.31 13.84 7.27
CA GLU A 184 -13.13 14.89 7.83
C GLU A 184 -12.43 16.21 7.54
N GLU A 185 -13.16 17.15 6.96
CA GLU A 185 -12.70 18.50 6.68
C GLU A 185 -13.63 19.50 7.36
N ARG A 186 -13.03 20.45 8.03
CA ARG A 186 -13.75 21.58 8.60
C ARG A 186 -13.24 22.86 8.01
N ARG A 187 -14.13 23.57 7.34
CA ARG A 187 -13.87 24.89 6.79
C ARG A 187 -14.65 25.93 7.60
N VAL A 188 -13.97 26.97 8.05
CA VAL A 188 -14.58 28.11 8.72
C VAL A 188 -14.22 29.35 7.92
N GLY A 189 -15.25 30.00 7.35
CA GLY A 189 -15.17 31.27 6.68
C GLY A 189 -16.29 32.17 7.20
N LYS A 190 -16.14 33.48 7.11
CA LYS A 190 -17.24 34.40 7.37
C LYS A 190 -18.21 34.33 6.19
N GLU A 191 -19.37 33.72 6.38
CA GLU A 191 -20.46 33.86 5.43
C GLU A 191 -20.96 35.29 5.46
N CYS A 192 -20.99 35.95 4.32
CA CYS A 192 -21.72 37.20 4.16
C CYS A 192 -23.26 36.87 4.31
N ARG A 193 -23.78 37.07 5.48
CA ARG A 193 -25.24 37.06 5.70
C ARG A 193 -25.81 38.33 5.07
N SER A 194 -26.22 38.23 3.79
CA SER A 194 -27.02 39.27 3.16
C SER A 194 -28.34 39.39 3.94
N ARG A 195 -28.56 40.55 4.53
CA ARG A 195 -29.89 41.01 4.97
C ARG A 195 -30.61 41.64 3.79
#